data_5b7e918d3d46d5cc0d5ae180fab0d72f
#
_entry.id   5b7e918d3d46d5cc0d5ae180fab0d72f
#
_cell.length_a   1.000
_cell.length_b   1.000
_cell.length_c   1.000
_cell.angle_alpha   90.00
_cell.angle_beta   90.00
_cell.angle_gamma   90.00
#
_symmetry.space_group_name_H-M   'P 1'
#
loop_
_entity.id
_entity.type
_entity.pdbx_description
1 polymer ?
#
loop_
_entity_poly.entity_id
_entity_poly.type
_entity_poly.pdbx_seq_one_letter_code
_entity_poly.pdbx_strand_id
1 'polypeptide(L)'
;MSSECIKNVKAFAILLCGIGHPQNIGAILRSSYYLGVDRVYTTNCKFIDSNGNSILKSSAPLTPSVSKASSGVLEIFQPTHLNDPEKFVDFVKSRGWFVIGSGIQKQGAILKSNISTQSEDSVNTNKAGCHQNPQLLVIGNEGFGIPQKIGDMCDRWINIEPGRTIDPDVDSLNVSVACALLINSLMPQSKIKR
;
A
#
# COMPACT_ATOMS: atom_id res chain seq x y z
N MET A 1 25.56 -26.94 6.86
CA MET A 1 24.36 -26.13 6.55
C MET A 1 24.85 -24.71 6.36
N SER A 2 24.86 -24.27 5.11
CA SER A 2 25.60 -23.10 4.62
C SER A 2 24.97 -21.78 5.08
N SER A 3 25.84 -20.88 5.54
CA SER A 3 25.60 -19.51 6.03
C SER A 3 25.13 -18.52 4.95
N GLU A 4 24.66 -18.98 3.79
CA GLU A 4 24.31 -18.10 2.66
C GLU A 4 22.84 -17.72 2.54
N CYS A 5 21.94 -18.22 3.40
CA CYS A 5 20.49 -18.00 3.28
C CYS A 5 19.93 -16.83 4.10
N ILE A 6 20.77 -16.01 4.76
CA ILE A 6 20.34 -14.85 5.56
C ILE A 6 20.47 -13.53 4.77
N LYS A 7 20.82 -13.58 3.50
CA LYS A 7 21.03 -12.38 2.67
C LYS A 7 19.70 -11.85 2.11
N ASN A 8 19.36 -10.62 2.51
CA ASN A 8 18.43 -9.68 1.90
C ASN A 8 16.92 -9.88 2.13
N VAL A 9 16.48 -9.86 3.39
CA VAL A 9 15.09 -9.48 3.67
C VAL A 9 14.98 -7.98 3.44
N LYS A 10 14.38 -7.59 2.30
CA LYS A 10 14.25 -6.20 1.91
C LYS A 10 13.10 -5.54 2.66
N ALA A 11 13.28 -4.26 2.99
CA ALA A 11 12.29 -3.48 3.70
C ALA A 11 10.99 -3.35 2.89
N PHE A 12 9.85 -3.48 3.57
CA PHE A 12 8.52 -3.26 3.01
C PHE A 12 7.78 -2.27 3.90
N ALA A 13 7.39 -1.15 3.33
CA ALA A 13 6.69 -0.09 4.03
C ALA A 13 5.37 0.26 3.33
N ILE A 14 4.47 0.92 4.07
CA ILE A 14 3.17 1.35 3.56
C ILE A 14 3.01 2.84 3.81
N LEU A 15 2.50 3.57 2.81
CA LEU A 15 2.06 4.95 2.91
C LEU A 15 0.55 5.04 2.76
N LEU A 16 -0.14 5.53 3.79
CA LEU A 16 -1.59 5.71 3.83
C LEU A 16 -1.95 7.16 3.53
N CYS A 17 -2.59 7.41 2.39
CA CYS A 17 -2.94 8.74 1.90
C CYS A 17 -4.35 9.14 2.37
N GLY A 18 -4.46 9.92 3.46
CA GLY A 18 -5.72 10.51 3.90
C GLY A 18 -6.79 9.50 4.34
N ILE A 19 -6.39 8.38 4.97
CA ILE A 19 -7.34 7.39 5.51
C ILE A 19 -7.98 7.96 6.77
N GLY A 20 -9.25 8.36 6.66
CA GLY A 20 -9.94 9.12 7.71
C GLY A 20 -10.69 8.28 8.75
N HIS A 21 -10.88 6.97 8.53
CA HIS A 21 -11.64 6.12 9.45
C HIS A 21 -10.74 5.38 10.44
N PRO A 22 -10.92 5.58 11.77
CA PRO A 22 -10.11 4.92 12.79
C PRO A 22 -10.12 3.38 12.69
N GLN A 23 -11.26 2.79 12.34
CA GLN A 23 -11.38 1.34 12.14
C GLN A 23 -10.48 0.83 11.01
N ASN A 24 -10.41 1.57 9.90
CA ASN A 24 -9.57 1.20 8.77
C ASN A 24 -8.08 1.30 9.15
N ILE A 25 -7.67 2.40 9.81
CA ILE A 25 -6.29 2.55 10.29
C ILE A 25 -5.93 1.41 11.24
N GLY A 26 -6.77 1.12 12.24
CA GLY A 26 -6.52 0.05 13.20
C GLY A 26 -6.41 -1.33 12.56
N ALA A 27 -7.31 -1.66 11.63
CA ALA A 27 -7.28 -2.92 10.89
C ALA A 27 -6.03 -3.04 10.00
N ILE A 28 -5.63 -1.94 9.33
CA ILE A 28 -4.41 -1.89 8.52
C ILE A 28 -3.17 -2.09 9.41
N LEU A 29 -3.07 -1.39 10.54
CA LEU A 29 -1.95 -1.56 11.47
C LEU A 29 -1.83 -3.01 11.96
N ARG A 30 -2.96 -3.63 12.34
CA ARG A 30 -2.98 -5.02 12.78
C ARG A 30 -2.51 -5.97 11.70
N SER A 31 -3.04 -5.85 10.48
CA SER A 31 -2.65 -6.67 9.34
C SER A 31 -1.18 -6.44 8.96
N SER A 32 -0.72 -5.19 8.95
CA SER A 32 0.66 -4.82 8.66
C SER A 32 1.63 -5.44 9.64
N TYR A 33 1.35 -5.33 10.93
CA TYR A 33 2.17 -5.94 11.98
C TYR A 33 2.21 -7.47 11.87
N TYR A 34 1.04 -8.08 11.72
CA TYR A 34 0.91 -9.55 11.61
C TYR A 34 1.63 -10.11 10.39
N LEU A 35 1.55 -9.42 9.25
CA LEU A 35 2.19 -9.84 8.00
C LEU A 35 3.66 -9.41 7.89
N GLY A 36 4.22 -8.70 8.88
CA GLY A 36 5.65 -8.37 8.94
C GLY A 36 6.07 -7.15 8.12
N VAL A 37 5.18 -6.19 7.94
CA VAL A 37 5.51 -4.86 7.39
C VAL A 37 6.48 -4.14 8.33
N ASP A 38 7.52 -3.49 7.80
CA ASP A 38 8.54 -2.86 8.63
C ASP A 38 8.10 -1.49 9.16
N ARG A 39 7.34 -0.72 8.36
CA ARG A 39 6.87 0.63 8.73
C ARG A 39 5.54 0.96 8.07
N VAL A 40 4.71 1.70 8.79
CA VAL A 40 3.50 2.33 8.26
C VAL A 40 3.63 3.83 8.42
N TYR A 41 3.36 4.54 7.33
CA TYR A 41 3.31 5.99 7.31
C TYR A 41 1.88 6.45 7.05
N THR A 42 1.48 7.56 7.67
CA THR A 42 0.20 8.22 7.43
C THR A 42 0.45 9.64 6.97
N THR A 43 -0.44 10.18 6.16
CA THR A 43 -0.33 11.57 5.74
C THR A 43 -1.70 12.17 5.44
N ASN A 44 -1.80 13.48 5.61
CA ASN A 44 -2.93 14.26 5.10
C ASN A 44 -2.70 14.54 3.62
N CYS A 45 -3.74 14.41 2.81
CA CYS A 45 -3.63 14.58 1.37
C CYS A 45 -4.62 15.62 0.85
N LYS A 46 -4.14 16.44 -0.10
CA LYS A 46 -4.99 17.36 -0.86
C LYS A 46 -5.42 16.69 -2.15
N PHE A 47 -6.71 16.74 -2.42
CA PHE A 47 -7.32 16.25 -3.65
C PHE A 47 -8.01 17.41 -4.37
N ILE A 48 -8.22 17.26 -5.66
CA ILE A 48 -9.02 18.20 -6.46
C ILE A 48 -10.33 17.50 -6.79
N ASP A 49 -11.44 18.11 -6.47
CA ASP A 49 -12.77 17.60 -6.81
C ASP A 49 -13.12 17.87 -8.30
N SER A 50 -14.28 17.39 -8.73
CA SER A 50 -14.79 17.60 -10.09
C SER A 50 -15.03 19.06 -10.44
N ASN A 51 -15.14 19.94 -9.45
CA ASN A 51 -15.36 21.38 -9.59
C ASN A 51 -14.04 22.18 -9.53
N GLY A 52 -12.89 21.49 -9.38
CA GLY A 52 -11.58 22.15 -9.26
C GLY A 52 -11.24 22.64 -7.85
N ASN A 53 -12.06 22.33 -6.84
CA ASN A 53 -11.80 22.76 -5.47
C ASN A 53 -10.80 21.83 -4.79
N SER A 54 -9.94 22.42 -3.95
CA SER A 54 -9.00 21.65 -3.13
C SER A 54 -9.70 21.10 -1.88
N ILE A 55 -9.71 19.78 -1.75
CA ILE A 55 -10.25 19.08 -0.58
C ILE A 55 -9.10 18.46 0.20
N LEU A 56 -8.99 18.77 1.50
CA LEU A 56 -8.05 18.12 2.39
C LEU A 56 -8.69 16.87 3.00
N LYS A 57 -8.09 15.72 2.81
CA LYS A 57 -8.40 14.47 3.52
C LYS A 57 -7.32 14.19 4.55
N SER A 58 -7.73 14.25 5.81
CA SER A 58 -6.83 13.99 6.93
C SER A 58 -6.81 12.52 7.28
N SER A 59 -5.65 12.02 7.68
CA SER A 59 -5.56 10.72 8.35
C SER A 59 -6.27 10.77 9.70
N ALA A 60 -6.90 9.65 10.08
CA ALA A 60 -7.51 9.53 11.40
C ALA A 60 -6.46 9.79 12.51
N PRO A 61 -6.80 10.56 13.54
CA PRO A 61 -5.93 10.72 14.69
C PRO A 61 -5.77 9.39 15.44
N LEU A 62 -4.60 9.17 16.03
CA LEU A 62 -4.29 7.95 16.80
C LEU A 62 -4.98 7.98 18.16
N THR A 63 -6.25 7.64 18.17
CA THR A 63 -7.15 7.67 19.34
C THR A 63 -7.34 6.26 19.93
N PRO A 64 -7.98 6.15 21.13
CA PRO A 64 -8.36 4.85 21.68
C PRO A 64 -9.21 3.98 20.73
N SER A 65 -9.94 4.60 19.80
CA SER A 65 -10.69 3.86 18.76
C SER A 65 -9.77 3.13 17.80
N VAL A 66 -8.62 3.71 17.42
CA VAL A 66 -7.59 3.04 16.60
C VAL A 66 -6.92 1.93 17.40
N SER A 67 -6.60 2.16 18.68
CA SER A 67 -6.03 1.14 19.58
C SER A 67 -6.96 -0.07 19.68
N LYS A 68 -8.25 0.17 19.94
CA LYS A 68 -9.25 -0.91 20.01
C LYS A 68 -9.38 -1.64 18.67
N ALA A 69 -9.44 -0.94 17.55
CA ALA A 69 -9.55 -1.55 16.22
C ALA A 69 -8.29 -2.35 15.82
N SER A 70 -7.12 -1.92 16.28
CA SER A 70 -5.85 -2.64 16.08
C SER A 70 -5.61 -3.77 17.06
N SER A 71 -6.50 -3.98 18.06
CA SER A 71 -6.31 -4.92 19.16
C SER A 71 -4.99 -4.70 19.93
N GLY A 72 -4.66 -3.43 20.21
CA GLY A 72 -3.46 -3.03 20.94
C GLY A 72 -2.18 -2.97 20.10
N VAL A 73 -2.23 -3.26 18.81
CA VAL A 73 -1.03 -3.15 17.95
C VAL A 73 -0.51 -1.72 17.88
N LEU A 74 -1.40 -0.72 17.98
CA LEU A 74 -1.00 0.69 17.96
C LEU A 74 0.08 1.02 19.01
N GLU A 75 0.08 0.37 20.17
CA GLU A 75 1.01 0.65 21.28
C GLU A 75 2.43 0.13 21.00
N ILE A 76 2.56 -0.89 20.14
CA ILE A 76 3.84 -1.54 19.82
C ILE A 76 4.32 -1.31 18.39
N PHE A 77 3.41 -0.87 17.50
CA PHE A 77 3.71 -0.63 16.09
C PHE A 77 3.01 0.66 15.63
N GLN A 78 3.55 1.79 16.08
CA GLN A 78 2.99 3.10 15.78
C GLN A 78 3.32 3.54 14.35
N PRO A 79 2.34 4.07 13.60
CA PRO A 79 2.60 4.69 12.32
C PRO A 79 3.27 6.06 12.51
N THR A 80 4.09 6.44 11.53
CA THR A 80 4.74 7.75 11.49
C THR A 80 3.92 8.70 10.60
N HIS A 81 3.54 9.86 11.13
CA HIS A 81 2.85 10.88 10.33
C HIS A 81 3.84 11.70 9.50
N LEU A 82 3.54 11.85 8.21
CA LEU A 82 4.33 12.65 7.27
C LEU A 82 3.60 13.95 6.94
N ASN A 83 4.30 15.06 7.10
CA ASN A 83 3.78 16.39 6.71
C ASN A 83 3.94 16.66 5.21
N ASP A 84 4.95 16.08 4.58
CA ASP A 84 5.27 16.25 3.16
C ASP A 84 5.51 14.87 2.52
N PRO A 85 4.45 14.20 2.08
CA PRO A 85 4.56 12.86 1.51
C PRO A 85 5.28 12.85 0.17
N GLU A 86 5.21 13.94 -0.61
CA GLU A 86 5.87 14.04 -1.91
C GLU A 86 7.39 14.00 -1.73
N LYS A 87 7.93 14.84 -0.83
CA LYS A 87 9.37 14.81 -0.50
C LYS A 87 9.81 13.47 0.10
N PHE A 88 8.94 12.83 0.88
CA PHE A 88 9.24 11.50 1.40
C PHE A 88 9.36 10.47 0.28
N VAL A 89 8.43 10.47 -0.69
CA VAL A 89 8.48 9.56 -1.84
C VAL A 89 9.73 9.81 -2.68
N ASP A 90 10.09 11.08 -2.97
CA ASP A 90 11.34 11.42 -3.66
C ASP A 90 12.57 10.89 -2.90
N PHE A 91 12.58 11.09 -1.58
CA PHE A 91 13.69 10.62 -0.74
C PHE A 91 13.85 9.10 -0.80
N VAL A 92 12.78 8.32 -0.66
CA VAL A 92 12.90 6.85 -0.69
C VAL A 92 13.28 6.36 -2.09
N LYS A 93 12.77 6.98 -3.15
CA LYS A 93 13.17 6.68 -4.54
C LYS A 93 14.66 6.94 -4.76
N SER A 94 15.20 8.05 -4.26
CA SER A 94 16.63 8.33 -4.34
C SER A 94 17.50 7.31 -3.60
N ARG A 95 16.92 6.53 -2.68
CA ARG A 95 17.55 5.42 -1.96
C ARG A 95 17.30 4.05 -2.59
N GLY A 96 16.72 4.03 -3.80
CA GLY A 96 16.49 2.81 -4.56
C GLY A 96 15.25 2.02 -4.14
N TRP A 97 14.30 2.65 -3.43
CA TRP A 97 13.01 2.04 -3.15
C TRP A 97 12.14 2.01 -4.39
N PHE A 98 11.37 0.94 -4.54
CA PHE A 98 10.38 0.77 -5.58
C PHE A 98 9.00 1.15 -5.04
N VAL A 99 8.33 2.11 -5.67
CA VAL A 99 7.07 2.68 -5.22
C VAL A 99 5.90 2.08 -6.00
N ILE A 100 4.95 1.49 -5.28
CA ILE A 100 3.81 0.78 -5.84
C ILE A 100 2.53 1.51 -5.44
N GLY A 101 1.78 2.04 -6.40
CA GLY A 101 0.45 2.61 -6.18
C GLY A 101 -0.63 1.54 -6.21
N SER A 102 -1.62 1.61 -5.30
CA SER A 102 -2.79 0.73 -5.30
C SER A 102 -3.99 1.39 -6.00
N GLY A 103 -4.72 0.63 -6.79
CA GLY A 103 -5.91 1.07 -7.50
C GLY A 103 -5.74 1.17 -9.02
N ILE A 104 -6.73 1.75 -9.69
CA ILE A 104 -6.73 1.94 -11.14
C ILE A 104 -6.06 3.27 -11.45
N GLN A 105 -5.02 3.25 -12.25
CA GLN A 105 -4.38 4.48 -12.73
C GLN A 105 -5.31 5.23 -13.69
N LYS A 106 -5.65 6.47 -13.37
CA LYS A 106 -6.61 7.27 -14.15
C LYS A 106 -6.11 7.80 -15.49
N GLN A 107 -4.87 7.54 -15.94
CA GLN A 107 -4.42 7.82 -17.32
C GLN A 107 -3.12 7.08 -17.68
N GLY A 108 -3.17 6.30 -18.78
CA GLY A 108 -2.11 6.20 -19.79
C GLY A 108 -0.86 5.36 -19.51
N ALA A 109 -0.71 4.66 -18.41
CA ALA A 109 0.40 3.75 -18.23
C ALA A 109 -0.04 2.29 -18.33
N ILE A 110 0.34 1.69 -19.43
CA ILE A 110 0.25 0.27 -19.71
C ILE A 110 1.18 -0.48 -18.75
N LEU A 111 0.62 -1.15 -17.75
CA LEU A 111 1.10 -2.43 -17.26
C LEU A 111 0.01 -3.03 -16.37
N LYS A 112 -0.87 -3.78 -17.02
CA LYS A 112 -1.75 -4.73 -16.34
C LYS A 112 -0.87 -5.83 -15.76
N SER A 113 -0.60 -5.78 -14.48
CA SER A 113 -0.21 -6.98 -13.76
C SER A 113 -1.40 -7.41 -12.92
N ASN A 114 -2.24 -8.20 -13.54
CA ASN A 114 -3.26 -8.95 -12.85
C ASN A 114 -2.59 -9.78 -11.75
N ILE A 115 -3.19 -9.88 -10.57
CA ILE A 115 -2.85 -10.92 -9.59
C ILE A 115 -3.32 -12.30 -10.12
N SER A 116 -3.83 -12.37 -11.33
CA SER A 116 -4.13 -13.63 -12.02
C SER A 116 -2.83 -14.26 -12.53
N THR A 117 -2.45 -15.34 -11.90
CA THR A 117 -1.46 -16.31 -12.36
C THR A 117 -1.96 -17.02 -13.64
N GLN A 118 -2.02 -16.34 -14.78
CA GLN A 118 -2.15 -17.02 -16.09
C GLN A 118 -1.74 -16.08 -17.23
N SER A 119 -0.53 -16.26 -17.70
CA SER A 119 -0.15 -16.28 -19.11
C SER A 119 1.24 -16.89 -19.21
N GLU A 120 1.26 -18.05 -19.85
CA GLU A 120 2.46 -18.70 -20.33
C GLU A 120 3.10 -17.82 -21.41
N ASP A 121 4.17 -17.13 -21.06
CA ASP A 121 5.22 -16.79 -22.02
C ASP A 121 6.53 -16.69 -21.26
N SER A 122 7.43 -17.54 -21.69
CA SER A 122 8.77 -17.83 -21.26
C SER A 122 9.64 -16.59 -21.10
N VAL A 123 9.76 -16.03 -19.90
CA VAL A 123 10.99 -15.44 -19.36
C VAL A 123 10.91 -15.45 -17.83
N ASN A 124 11.73 -16.27 -17.18
CA ASN A 124 12.08 -16.27 -15.76
C ASN A 124 10.95 -15.87 -14.80
N THR A 125 10.19 -16.85 -14.35
CA THR A 125 9.22 -16.77 -13.28
C THR A 125 9.87 -16.47 -11.93
N ASN A 126 10.33 -15.24 -11.74
CA ASN A 126 10.45 -14.68 -10.43
C ASN A 126 9.06 -14.15 -10.06
N LYS A 127 8.39 -14.88 -9.15
CA LYS A 127 7.09 -14.60 -8.56
C LYS A 127 6.82 -13.11 -8.46
N ALA A 128 5.61 -12.67 -8.75
CA ALA A 128 5.13 -11.28 -8.84
C ALA A 128 5.40 -10.36 -7.61
N GLY A 129 6.29 -10.71 -6.71
CA GLY A 129 6.63 -9.98 -5.48
C GLY A 129 8.12 -9.86 -5.16
N CYS A 130 9.02 -10.44 -5.95
CA CYS A 130 10.45 -10.39 -5.63
C CYS A 130 11.19 -9.29 -6.39
N HIS A 131 10.82 -8.04 -6.16
CA HIS A 131 11.76 -6.97 -6.49
C HIS A 131 12.99 -7.06 -5.59
N GLN A 132 14.17 -6.93 -6.20
CA GLN A 132 15.44 -6.90 -5.45
C GLN A 132 15.60 -5.64 -4.58
N ASN A 133 14.69 -4.68 -4.64
CA ASN A 133 14.72 -3.40 -3.96
C ASN A 133 13.71 -3.34 -2.81
N PRO A 134 13.94 -2.52 -1.78
CA PRO A 134 12.91 -2.23 -0.78
C PRO A 134 11.67 -1.62 -1.45
N GLN A 135 10.48 -1.86 -0.90
CA GLN A 135 9.22 -1.50 -1.52
C GLN A 135 8.40 -0.57 -0.62
N LEU A 136 7.79 0.44 -1.23
CA LEU A 136 6.79 1.30 -0.61
C LEU A 136 5.44 1.08 -1.30
N LEU A 137 4.46 0.50 -0.59
CA LEU A 137 3.09 0.38 -1.06
C LEU A 137 2.30 1.63 -0.66
N VAL A 138 1.74 2.32 -1.64
CA VAL A 138 0.90 3.50 -1.43
C VAL A 138 -0.57 3.10 -1.50
N ILE A 139 -1.31 3.35 -0.42
CA ILE A 139 -2.74 3.09 -0.30
C ILE A 139 -3.48 4.43 -0.35
N GLY A 140 -4.40 4.56 -1.28
CA GLY A 140 -5.19 5.77 -1.48
C GLY A 140 -6.38 5.89 -0.54
N ASN A 141 -6.96 7.11 -0.49
CA ASN A 141 -8.22 7.39 0.17
C ASN A 141 -9.38 6.61 -0.50
N GLU A 142 -10.37 6.20 0.28
CA GLU A 142 -11.50 5.37 -0.18
C GLU A 142 -12.31 6.03 -1.31
N GLY A 143 -12.51 7.34 -1.28
CA GLY A 143 -13.30 8.06 -2.28
C GLY A 143 -12.49 8.75 -3.37
N PHE A 144 -11.23 9.09 -3.08
CA PHE A 144 -10.39 9.94 -3.95
C PHE A 144 -9.19 9.19 -4.54
N GLY A 145 -8.85 8.02 -4.00
CA GLY A 145 -7.69 7.25 -4.41
C GLY A 145 -6.36 7.86 -3.93
N ILE A 146 -5.32 7.72 -4.75
CA ILE A 146 -4.00 8.31 -4.48
C ILE A 146 -3.95 9.72 -5.10
N PRO A 147 -3.44 10.75 -4.38
CA PRO A 147 -3.23 12.09 -4.95
C PRO A 147 -2.38 12.02 -6.22
N GLN A 148 -2.73 12.78 -7.25
CA GLN A 148 -2.09 12.68 -8.56
C GLN A 148 -0.57 12.82 -8.48
N LYS A 149 -0.07 13.81 -7.76
CA LYS A 149 1.38 14.03 -7.61
C LYS A 149 2.11 12.81 -7.05
N ILE A 150 1.54 12.12 -6.04
CA ILE A 150 2.10 10.88 -5.51
C ILE A 150 1.94 9.75 -6.52
N GLY A 151 0.80 9.70 -7.20
CA GLY A 151 0.53 8.73 -8.25
C GLY A 151 1.52 8.77 -9.41
N ASP A 152 1.89 9.98 -9.84
CA ASP A 152 2.87 10.22 -10.91
C ASP A 152 4.30 9.77 -10.52
N MET A 153 4.57 9.66 -9.21
CA MET A 153 5.84 9.17 -8.67
C MET A 153 5.89 7.65 -8.50
N CYS A 154 4.75 6.94 -8.64
CA CYS A 154 4.71 5.49 -8.53
C CYS A 154 5.38 4.83 -9.73
N ASP A 155 6.26 3.86 -9.46
CA ASP A 155 6.96 3.08 -10.48
C ASP A 155 6.04 2.02 -11.11
N ARG A 156 5.02 1.57 -10.36
CA ARG A 156 4.06 0.55 -10.78
C ARG A 156 2.72 0.76 -10.07
N TRP A 157 1.65 0.30 -10.75
CA TRP A 157 0.32 0.22 -10.16
C TRP A 157 -0.12 -1.23 -10.01
N ILE A 158 -0.85 -1.51 -8.94
CA ILE A 158 -1.43 -2.81 -8.66
C ILE A 158 -2.90 -2.66 -8.32
N ASN A 159 -3.73 -3.52 -8.88
CA ASN A 159 -5.17 -3.56 -8.63
C ASN A 159 -5.61 -4.96 -8.23
N ILE A 160 -6.66 -5.04 -7.43
CA ILE A 160 -7.34 -6.30 -7.11
C ILE A 160 -8.55 -6.38 -8.03
N GLU A 161 -8.50 -7.30 -8.99
CA GLU A 161 -9.60 -7.51 -9.92
C GLU A 161 -10.72 -8.30 -9.25
N PRO A 162 -11.98 -7.91 -9.45
CA PRO A 162 -13.11 -8.68 -8.96
C PRO A 162 -13.18 -10.05 -9.66
N GLY A 163 -13.46 -11.10 -8.90
CA GLY A 163 -13.59 -12.46 -9.42
C GLY A 163 -14.89 -12.72 -10.19
N ARG A 164 -15.75 -11.72 -10.34
CA ARG A 164 -17.01 -11.76 -11.08
C ARG A 164 -17.38 -10.38 -11.59
N THR A 165 -18.35 -10.29 -12.46
CA THR A 165 -19.03 -9.01 -12.75
C THR A 165 -19.68 -8.52 -11.46
N ILE A 166 -19.32 -7.31 -11.02
CA ILE A 166 -19.86 -6.67 -9.82
C ILE A 166 -20.97 -5.70 -10.18
N ASP A 167 -21.88 -5.50 -9.24
CA ASP A 167 -22.91 -4.48 -9.35
C ASP A 167 -22.25 -3.08 -9.43
N PRO A 168 -22.75 -2.17 -10.29
CA PRO A 168 -22.22 -0.80 -10.38
C PRO A 168 -22.18 -0.04 -9.07
N ASP A 169 -23.01 -0.37 -8.11
CA ASP A 169 -23.03 0.24 -6.77
C ASP A 169 -21.95 -0.32 -5.84
N VAL A 170 -21.26 -1.41 -6.24
CA VAL A 170 -20.15 -2.02 -5.51
C VAL A 170 -18.86 -1.82 -6.31
N ASP A 171 -18.20 -0.71 -6.11
CA ASP A 171 -17.04 -0.29 -6.93
C ASP A 171 -15.69 -0.77 -6.41
N SER A 172 -15.57 -1.13 -5.13
CA SER A 172 -14.28 -1.52 -4.54
C SER A 172 -14.40 -2.34 -3.24
N LEU A 173 -13.28 -2.93 -2.83
CA LEU A 173 -13.13 -3.52 -1.50
C LEU A 173 -12.91 -2.43 -0.45
N ASN A 174 -13.29 -2.74 0.80
CA ASN A 174 -12.87 -1.91 1.92
C ASN A 174 -11.33 -1.78 1.93
N VAL A 175 -10.83 -0.57 2.19
CA VAL A 175 -9.39 -0.25 2.11
C VAL A 175 -8.52 -1.13 2.99
N SER A 176 -9.00 -1.52 4.19
CA SER A 176 -8.21 -2.39 5.07
C SER A 176 -8.11 -3.82 4.56
N VAL A 177 -9.17 -4.32 3.91
CA VAL A 177 -9.17 -5.63 3.25
C VAL A 177 -8.26 -5.62 2.03
N ALA A 178 -8.39 -4.61 1.16
CA ALA A 178 -7.53 -4.43 0.00
C ALA A 178 -6.06 -4.36 0.40
N CYS A 179 -5.74 -3.56 1.43
CA CYS A 179 -4.39 -3.42 1.95
C CYS A 179 -3.81 -4.77 2.42
N ALA A 180 -4.57 -5.57 3.19
CA ALA A 180 -4.11 -6.87 3.67
C ALA A 180 -3.83 -7.85 2.51
N LEU A 181 -4.68 -7.89 1.49
CA LEU A 181 -4.49 -8.73 0.31
C LEU A 181 -3.24 -8.30 -0.49
N LEU A 182 -3.04 -7.00 -0.67
CA LEU A 182 -1.87 -6.46 -1.37
C LEU A 182 -0.58 -6.74 -0.61
N ILE A 183 -0.55 -6.57 0.71
CA ILE A 183 0.60 -6.92 1.55
C ILE A 183 0.93 -8.40 1.35
N ASN A 184 -0.06 -9.29 1.50
CA ASN A 184 0.14 -10.73 1.37
C ASN A 184 0.67 -11.13 -0.02
N SER A 185 0.23 -10.44 -1.07
CA SER A 185 0.67 -10.70 -2.45
C SER A 185 2.08 -10.18 -2.75
N LEU A 186 2.45 -9.02 -2.19
CA LEU A 186 3.72 -8.33 -2.47
C LEU A 186 4.86 -8.74 -1.55
N MET A 187 4.54 -9.15 -0.31
CA MET A 187 5.56 -9.50 0.68
C MET A 187 6.32 -10.78 0.28
N PRO A 188 7.65 -10.76 0.36
CA PRO A 188 8.44 -11.96 0.14
C PRO A 188 8.08 -13.06 1.14
N GLN A 189 7.82 -14.26 0.66
CA GLN A 189 7.51 -15.44 1.49
C GLN A 189 8.57 -15.74 2.57
N SER A 190 9.81 -15.29 2.37
CA SER A 190 10.90 -15.41 3.35
C SER A 190 10.71 -14.59 4.62
N LYS A 191 9.84 -13.55 4.61
CA LYS A 191 9.50 -12.76 5.82
C LYS A 191 8.45 -13.44 6.70
N ILE A 192 7.68 -14.37 6.15
CA ILE A 192 6.55 -15.01 6.85
C ILE A 192 7.00 -16.14 7.79
N LYS A 193 8.28 -16.50 7.79
CA LYS A 193 8.84 -17.63 8.57
C LYS A 193 9.78 -17.17 9.69
N ARG A 194 9.34 -16.23 10.53
CA ARG A 194 10.05 -15.93 11.77
C ARG A 194 9.15 -16.15 12.97
#